data_652dcf247b89eb2ec7d0268eef840cce
#
_entry.id   652dcf247b89eb2ec7d0268eef840cce
#
_cell.length_a   1.000
_cell.length_b   1.000
_cell.length_c   1.000
_cell.angle_alpha   90.00
_cell.angle_beta   90.00
_cell.angle_gamma   90.00
#
_symmetry.space_group_name_H-M   'P 1'
#
loop_
_entity.id
_entity.type
_entity.pdbx_description
1 polymer ?
#
loop_
_entity_poly.entity_id
_entity_poly.type
_entity_poly.pdbx_seq_one_letter_code
_entity_poly.pdbx_strand_id
1 'polypeptide(L)'
;MIEVRDIRLALDGDLKAACAKKLRVPVGDVLEAALLRRSVDARRKDDVHFTVTAAVSLRRGEEKFSPYTPWTPPRVEVLKKKPALRPVVCGAGPAGLFAALTLARAGAEPILLERGSAVDERKADVEKFYQTRALDTESNIQFGEGGAGAFSDGKLNTGTHDKRGRQVLHDLVQAGAPDEILWQAKPHIGTDRLPDAVKGLREMILAHGGEVRFRTKLTDIELSGGALRAVRLAHGGAVEALEADSLILAAGHSARELFALLKERGAQLEQKAFSMGVRCEHPQEVISRAQYGAFAAHPALGAADYRLAVHLPDGRGVYTFCM
;
A
#
# COMPACT_ATOMS: atom_id res chain seq x y z
N MET A 1 -8.46 0.32 -29.17
CA MET A 1 -8.23 1.49 -28.27
C MET A 1 -6.80 1.97 -28.39
N ILE A 2 -6.59 3.26 -28.23
CA ILE A 2 -5.29 3.95 -28.27
C ILE A 2 -4.96 4.56 -26.91
N GLU A 3 -3.68 4.73 -26.59
CA GLU A 3 -3.24 5.46 -25.40
C GLU A 3 -2.98 6.93 -25.77
N VAL A 4 -3.66 7.84 -25.07
CA VAL A 4 -3.51 9.30 -25.28
C VAL A 4 -2.98 9.92 -24.00
N ARG A 5 -1.80 10.54 -24.08
CA ARG A 5 -1.08 11.13 -22.95
C ARG A 5 -1.18 12.66 -22.96
N ASP A 6 -0.91 13.25 -21.80
CA ASP A 6 -0.81 14.69 -21.60
C ASP A 6 -2.06 15.43 -22.13
N ILE A 7 -3.23 14.91 -21.80
CA ILE A 7 -4.51 15.54 -22.08
C ILE A 7 -4.74 16.55 -20.97
N ARG A 8 -4.97 17.81 -21.35
CA ARG A 8 -5.43 18.84 -20.43
C ARG A 8 -6.93 18.69 -20.24
N LEU A 9 -7.35 18.46 -19.00
CA LEU A 9 -8.74 18.33 -18.58
C LEU A 9 -9.06 19.43 -17.56
N ALA A 10 -10.05 20.27 -17.83
CA ALA A 10 -10.54 21.24 -16.86
C ALA A 10 -11.09 20.52 -15.62
N LEU A 11 -11.16 21.18 -14.47
CA LEU A 11 -11.59 20.57 -13.20
C LEU A 11 -13.01 19.97 -13.32
N ASP A 12 -13.91 20.63 -14.03
CA ASP A 12 -15.27 20.17 -14.35
C ASP A 12 -15.42 19.69 -15.81
N GLY A 13 -14.29 19.37 -16.46
CA GLY A 13 -14.28 19.07 -17.88
C GLY A 13 -14.74 17.63 -18.20
N ASP A 14 -15.32 17.47 -19.38
CA ASP A 14 -15.65 16.16 -19.93
C ASP A 14 -14.42 15.49 -20.56
N LEU A 15 -14.16 14.24 -20.17
CA LEU A 15 -12.98 13.51 -20.63
C LEU A 15 -13.02 13.21 -22.13
N LYS A 16 -14.19 12.85 -22.68
CA LYS A 16 -14.32 12.57 -24.12
C LYS A 16 -14.06 13.80 -24.96
N ALA A 17 -14.60 14.95 -24.53
CA ALA A 17 -14.36 16.22 -25.21
C ALA A 17 -12.88 16.62 -25.15
N ALA A 18 -12.23 16.44 -24.02
CA ALA A 18 -10.80 16.71 -23.87
C ALA A 18 -9.94 15.79 -24.74
N CYS A 19 -10.28 14.50 -24.83
CA CYS A 19 -9.63 13.53 -25.72
C CYS A 19 -9.83 13.93 -27.20
N ALA A 20 -11.05 14.27 -27.61
CA ALA A 20 -11.36 14.69 -28.96
C ALA A 20 -10.54 15.91 -29.37
N LYS A 21 -10.47 16.93 -28.50
CA LYS A 21 -9.64 18.13 -28.70
C LYS A 21 -8.16 17.78 -28.86
N LYS A 22 -7.61 16.91 -27.98
CA LYS A 22 -6.21 16.47 -28.03
C LYS A 22 -5.89 15.74 -29.33
N LEU A 23 -6.79 14.87 -29.78
CA LEU A 23 -6.65 14.07 -30.99
C LEU A 23 -7.00 14.82 -32.27
N ARG A 24 -7.63 16.01 -32.17
CA ARG A 24 -8.15 16.83 -33.29
C ARG A 24 -9.18 16.07 -34.11
N VAL A 25 -10.11 15.40 -33.43
CA VAL A 25 -11.24 14.68 -34.02
C VAL A 25 -12.56 15.23 -33.48
N PRO A 26 -13.69 15.05 -34.21
CA PRO A 26 -15.01 15.35 -33.65
C PRO A 26 -15.29 14.56 -32.38
N VAL A 27 -15.99 15.16 -31.39
CA VAL A 27 -16.35 14.48 -30.14
C VAL A 27 -17.15 13.21 -30.39
N GLY A 28 -18.04 13.22 -31.41
CA GLY A 28 -18.83 12.06 -31.80
C GLY A 28 -18.03 10.88 -32.38
N ASP A 29 -16.76 11.09 -32.72
CA ASP A 29 -15.85 10.01 -33.15
C ASP A 29 -15.14 9.35 -31.96
N VAL A 30 -15.21 9.91 -30.76
CA VAL A 30 -14.73 9.29 -29.51
C VAL A 30 -15.84 8.42 -28.96
N LEU A 31 -15.74 7.10 -29.15
CA LEU A 31 -16.74 6.14 -28.69
C LEU A 31 -16.63 5.94 -27.16
N GLU A 32 -15.40 5.78 -26.66
CA GLU A 32 -15.11 5.53 -25.25
C GLU A 32 -13.82 6.22 -24.83
N ALA A 33 -13.76 6.69 -23.59
CA ALA A 33 -12.56 7.20 -22.96
C ALA A 33 -12.51 6.77 -21.49
N ALA A 34 -11.44 6.06 -21.09
CA ALA A 34 -11.22 5.59 -19.75
C ALA A 34 -9.93 6.20 -19.17
N LEU A 35 -9.98 6.68 -17.93
CA LEU A 35 -8.81 7.24 -17.24
C LEU A 35 -7.78 6.14 -16.94
N LEU A 36 -6.53 6.38 -17.33
CA LEU A 36 -5.37 5.56 -16.99
C LEU A 36 -4.49 6.24 -15.95
N ARG A 37 -4.45 7.58 -15.95
CA ARG A 37 -3.72 8.39 -14.98
C ARG A 37 -4.33 9.78 -14.89
N ARG A 38 -4.39 10.33 -13.67
CA ARG A 38 -4.79 11.72 -13.40
C ARG A 38 -3.86 12.35 -12.39
N SER A 39 -3.36 13.53 -12.69
CA SER A 39 -2.58 14.38 -11.78
C SER A 39 -3.09 15.81 -11.85
N VAL A 40 -2.97 16.55 -10.75
CA VAL A 40 -3.26 17.99 -10.71
C VAL A 40 -2.05 18.73 -11.26
N ASP A 41 -2.27 19.65 -12.18
CA ASP A 41 -1.29 20.67 -12.57
C ASP A 41 -1.71 22.02 -12.00
N ALA A 42 -1.01 22.45 -10.95
CA ALA A 42 -1.22 23.73 -10.27
C ALA A 42 0.03 24.61 -10.32
N ARG A 43 0.92 24.42 -11.29
CA ARG A 43 2.11 25.26 -11.50
C ARG A 43 1.73 26.72 -11.74
N ARG A 44 0.58 26.94 -12.37
CA ARG A 44 -0.02 28.26 -12.53
C ARG A 44 -1.28 28.35 -11.68
N LYS A 45 -1.31 29.31 -10.75
CA LYS A 45 -2.42 29.48 -9.78
C LYS A 45 -3.70 30.05 -10.40
N ASP A 46 -3.58 30.65 -11.57
CA ASP A 46 -4.68 31.17 -12.41
C ASP A 46 -5.22 30.13 -13.38
N ASP A 47 -4.59 28.94 -13.46
CA ASP A 47 -4.87 27.92 -14.44
C ASP A 47 -4.66 26.50 -13.90
N VAL A 48 -5.38 26.16 -12.83
CA VAL A 48 -5.34 24.83 -12.23
C VAL A 48 -6.22 23.87 -13.03
N HIS A 49 -5.66 22.73 -13.43
CA HIS A 49 -6.34 21.73 -14.24
C HIS A 49 -5.77 20.33 -13.98
N PHE A 50 -6.43 19.30 -14.52
CA PHE A 50 -5.87 17.96 -14.53
C PHE A 50 -5.03 17.72 -15.79
N THR A 51 -3.90 17.05 -15.62
CA THR A 51 -3.18 16.38 -16.69
C THR A 51 -3.51 14.89 -16.62
N VAL A 52 -4.08 14.36 -17.70
CA VAL A 52 -4.56 12.97 -17.72
C VAL A 52 -3.94 12.16 -18.85
N THR A 53 -3.86 10.85 -18.63
CA THR A 53 -3.66 9.83 -19.66
C THR A 53 -4.93 9.00 -19.74
N ALA A 54 -5.40 8.71 -20.95
CA ALA A 54 -6.62 7.95 -21.18
C ALA A 54 -6.44 6.86 -22.23
N ALA A 55 -7.17 5.76 -22.08
CA ALA A 55 -7.41 4.80 -23.14
C ALA A 55 -8.67 5.26 -23.91
N VAL A 56 -8.54 5.41 -25.22
CA VAL A 56 -9.59 6.00 -26.06
C VAL A 56 -9.94 5.03 -27.19
N SER A 57 -11.23 4.82 -27.43
CA SER A 57 -11.73 4.12 -28.59
C SER A 57 -12.32 5.13 -29.60
N LEU A 58 -11.90 5.04 -30.85
CA LEU A 58 -12.34 5.90 -31.91
C LEU A 58 -13.21 5.12 -32.91
N ARG A 59 -14.14 5.83 -33.57
CA ARG A 59 -14.93 5.27 -34.65
C ARG A 59 -14.07 4.90 -35.87
N ARG A 60 -12.97 5.64 -36.10
CA ARG A 60 -12.04 5.47 -37.21
C ARG A 60 -10.70 6.16 -36.93
N GLY A 61 -9.65 5.72 -37.58
CA GLY A 61 -8.34 6.38 -37.53
C GLY A 61 -7.47 6.01 -36.34
N GLU A 62 -7.80 4.95 -35.59
CA GLU A 62 -6.97 4.45 -34.45
C GLU A 62 -5.56 4.03 -34.89
N GLU A 63 -5.42 3.58 -36.14
CA GLU A 63 -4.14 3.13 -36.72
C GLU A 63 -3.05 4.21 -36.80
N LYS A 64 -3.44 5.48 -36.65
CA LYS A 64 -2.53 6.64 -36.63
C LYS A 64 -1.88 6.89 -35.27
N PHE A 65 -2.29 6.17 -34.24
CA PHE A 65 -1.90 6.40 -32.85
C PHE A 65 -1.32 5.15 -32.22
N SER A 66 -0.60 5.32 -31.11
CA SER A 66 -0.06 4.20 -30.35
C SER A 66 -1.19 3.35 -29.74
N PRO A 67 -1.19 2.04 -29.94
CA PRO A 67 -2.21 1.17 -29.36
C PRO A 67 -2.11 1.17 -27.83
N TYR A 68 -3.27 1.12 -27.18
CA TYR A 68 -3.34 0.87 -25.75
C TYR A 68 -3.24 -0.64 -25.46
N THR A 69 -2.28 -1.00 -24.63
CA THR A 69 -2.18 -2.37 -24.12
C THR A 69 -2.68 -2.39 -22.67
N PRO A 70 -3.82 -3.03 -22.38
CA PRO A 70 -4.30 -3.16 -21.02
C PRO A 70 -3.24 -3.85 -20.14
N TRP A 71 -3.11 -3.36 -18.91
CA TRP A 71 -2.30 -4.05 -17.94
C TRP A 71 -2.94 -5.40 -17.59
N THR A 72 -2.12 -6.43 -17.56
CA THR A 72 -2.53 -7.77 -17.13
C THR A 72 -1.75 -8.16 -15.89
N PRO A 73 -2.40 -8.78 -14.89
CA PRO A 73 -1.71 -9.24 -13.70
C PRO A 73 -0.60 -10.24 -14.07
N PRO A 74 0.57 -10.16 -13.43
CA PRO A 74 1.58 -11.18 -13.58
C PRO A 74 1.00 -12.52 -13.10
N ARG A 75 1.25 -13.57 -13.85
CA ARG A 75 0.82 -14.90 -13.48
C ARG A 75 1.60 -15.38 -12.27
N VAL A 76 0.89 -15.71 -11.18
CA VAL A 76 1.49 -16.43 -10.06
C VAL A 76 1.67 -17.89 -10.50
N GLU A 77 2.89 -18.40 -10.42
CA GLU A 77 3.14 -19.82 -10.70
C GLU A 77 2.57 -20.65 -9.56
N VAL A 78 1.64 -21.51 -9.89
CA VAL A 78 1.07 -22.47 -8.94
C VAL A 78 2.07 -23.60 -8.73
N LEU A 79 2.34 -23.94 -7.48
CA LEU A 79 3.24 -25.02 -7.11
C LEU A 79 2.74 -26.35 -7.66
N LYS A 80 3.62 -27.11 -8.29
CA LYS A 80 3.30 -28.47 -8.80
C LYS A 80 3.02 -29.46 -7.66
N LYS A 81 3.58 -29.21 -6.48
CA LYS A 81 3.41 -30.00 -5.25
C LYS A 81 3.36 -29.06 -4.06
N LYS A 82 2.42 -29.29 -3.14
CA LYS A 82 2.37 -28.56 -1.87
C LYS A 82 3.65 -28.78 -1.07
N PRO A 83 4.14 -27.75 -0.35
CA PRO A 83 5.23 -27.90 0.61
C PRO A 83 4.89 -28.99 1.65
N ALA A 84 5.90 -29.69 2.14
CA ALA A 84 5.70 -30.70 3.21
C ALA A 84 5.26 -30.05 4.51
N LEU A 85 5.82 -28.89 4.82
CA LEU A 85 5.40 -28.00 5.91
C LEU A 85 4.87 -26.69 5.32
N ARG A 86 3.86 -26.14 5.97
CA ARG A 86 3.26 -24.87 5.55
C ARG A 86 4.23 -23.72 5.80
N PRO A 87 4.48 -22.83 4.82
CA PRO A 87 5.31 -21.65 5.05
C PRO A 87 4.73 -20.76 6.15
N VAL A 88 5.58 -20.27 7.05
CA VAL A 88 5.18 -19.35 8.11
C VAL A 88 5.53 -17.92 7.71
N VAL A 89 4.59 -16.99 7.89
CA VAL A 89 4.80 -15.56 7.70
C VAL A 89 4.57 -14.86 9.03
N CYS A 90 5.55 -14.11 9.53
CA CYS A 90 5.48 -13.43 10.82
C CYS A 90 5.24 -11.94 10.62
N GLY A 91 4.06 -11.45 11.03
CA GLY A 91 3.59 -10.08 10.96
C GLY A 91 2.56 -9.86 9.86
N ALA A 92 1.35 -9.42 10.22
CA ALA A 92 0.26 -9.09 9.31
C ALA A 92 0.23 -7.60 8.89
N GLY A 93 1.40 -6.96 8.82
CA GLY A 93 1.57 -5.68 8.14
C GLY A 93 1.50 -5.85 6.61
N PRO A 94 1.63 -4.76 5.82
CA PRO A 94 1.53 -4.83 4.36
C PRO A 94 2.47 -5.89 3.74
N ALA A 95 3.72 -5.96 4.19
CA ALA A 95 4.68 -6.93 3.67
C ALA A 95 4.23 -8.38 3.91
N GLY A 96 3.75 -8.70 5.12
CA GLY A 96 3.30 -10.04 5.47
C GLY A 96 1.98 -10.43 4.79
N LEU A 97 1.02 -9.51 4.71
CA LEU A 97 -0.25 -9.74 4.00
C LEU A 97 -0.02 -10.08 2.53
N PHE A 98 0.81 -9.30 1.81
CA PHE A 98 1.12 -9.57 0.41
C PHE A 98 2.01 -10.81 0.21
N ALA A 99 2.91 -11.11 1.16
CA ALA A 99 3.68 -12.35 1.14
C ALA A 99 2.76 -13.57 1.30
N ALA A 100 1.88 -13.55 2.31
CA ALA A 100 0.92 -14.61 2.55
C ALA A 100 -0.07 -14.78 1.38
N LEU A 101 -0.59 -13.67 0.81
CA LEU A 101 -1.49 -13.73 -0.35
C LEU A 101 -0.78 -14.34 -1.56
N THR A 102 0.47 -13.98 -1.82
CA THR A 102 1.25 -14.55 -2.93
C THR A 102 1.47 -16.05 -2.75
N LEU A 103 1.86 -16.48 -1.54
CA LEU A 103 2.03 -17.89 -1.21
C LEU A 103 0.71 -18.67 -1.30
N ALA A 104 -0.39 -18.09 -0.82
CA ALA A 104 -1.71 -18.71 -0.87
C ALA A 104 -2.16 -18.90 -2.33
N ARG A 105 -2.02 -17.89 -3.19
CA ARG A 105 -2.30 -18.01 -4.63
C ARG A 105 -1.41 -19.02 -5.35
N ALA A 106 -0.19 -19.24 -4.86
CA ALA A 106 0.69 -20.29 -5.35
C ALA A 106 0.29 -21.70 -4.86
N GLY A 107 -0.69 -21.82 -3.97
CA GLY A 107 -1.13 -23.10 -3.39
C GLY A 107 -0.24 -23.61 -2.25
N ALA A 108 0.55 -22.73 -1.61
CA ALA A 108 1.43 -23.10 -0.50
C ALA A 108 0.72 -23.16 0.85
N GLU A 109 -0.52 -22.65 0.96
CA GLU A 109 -1.33 -22.64 2.20
C GLU A 109 -0.58 -22.05 3.41
N PRO A 110 -0.07 -20.81 3.35
CA PRO A 110 0.76 -20.24 4.40
C PRO A 110 0.02 -20.06 5.72
N ILE A 111 0.77 -20.01 6.82
CA ILE A 111 0.30 -19.59 8.14
C ILE A 111 0.83 -18.18 8.41
N LEU A 112 -0.07 -17.20 8.46
CA LEU A 112 0.24 -15.81 8.79
C LEU A 112 0.02 -15.58 10.29
N LEU A 113 1.08 -15.18 10.98
CA LEU A 113 1.08 -14.89 12.42
C LEU A 113 1.02 -13.39 12.65
N GLU A 114 0.15 -12.94 13.54
CA GLU A 114 0.09 -11.56 14.01
C GLU A 114 -0.02 -11.53 15.54
N ARG A 115 0.86 -10.76 16.18
CA ARG A 115 0.89 -10.63 17.63
C ARG A 115 -0.29 -9.87 18.21
N GLY A 116 -0.79 -8.88 17.45
CA GLY A 116 -1.92 -8.06 17.84
C GLY A 116 -3.26 -8.63 17.36
N SER A 117 -4.27 -7.81 17.51
CA SER A 117 -5.66 -8.13 17.16
C SER A 117 -5.91 -8.04 15.65
N ALA A 118 -6.99 -8.67 15.21
CA ALA A 118 -7.61 -8.39 13.92
C ALA A 118 -8.02 -6.91 13.82
N VAL A 119 -8.07 -6.37 12.61
CA VAL A 119 -8.31 -4.93 12.41
C VAL A 119 -9.64 -4.45 13.00
N ASP A 120 -10.65 -5.32 13.02
CA ASP A 120 -11.96 -5.02 13.61
C ASP A 120 -11.86 -4.78 15.13
N GLU A 121 -11.07 -5.58 15.85
CA GLU A 121 -10.86 -5.45 17.31
C GLU A 121 -9.82 -4.38 17.64
N ARG A 122 -8.79 -4.24 16.81
CA ARG A 122 -7.67 -3.34 17.00
C ARG A 122 -8.10 -1.88 17.11
N LYS A 123 -9.20 -1.49 16.45
CA LYS A 123 -9.78 -0.15 16.60
C LYS A 123 -10.12 0.14 18.06
N ALA A 124 -10.75 -0.81 18.75
CA ALA A 124 -11.08 -0.68 20.17
C ALA A 124 -9.82 -0.63 21.05
N ASP A 125 -8.78 -1.42 20.74
CA ASP A 125 -7.50 -1.39 21.45
C ASP A 125 -6.84 0.00 21.37
N VAL A 126 -6.86 0.62 20.20
CA VAL A 126 -6.32 1.96 19.97
C VAL A 126 -7.16 3.05 20.64
N GLU A 127 -8.48 2.97 20.56
CA GLU A 127 -9.39 3.89 21.24
C GLU A 127 -9.21 3.84 22.76
N LYS A 128 -9.10 2.64 23.34
CA LYS A 128 -8.81 2.44 24.76
C LYS A 128 -7.50 3.11 25.16
N PHE A 129 -6.45 2.97 24.37
CA PHE A 129 -5.17 3.65 24.62
C PHE A 129 -5.34 5.18 24.63
N TYR A 130 -6.06 5.75 23.69
CA TYR A 130 -6.28 7.21 23.66
C TYR A 130 -7.07 7.70 24.88
N GLN A 131 -8.03 6.93 25.35
CA GLN A 131 -8.84 7.28 26.52
C GLN A 131 -8.09 7.12 27.84
N THR A 132 -7.39 6.01 28.00
CA THR A 132 -6.83 5.58 29.29
C THR A 132 -5.33 5.83 29.43
N ARG A 133 -4.62 6.04 28.32
CA ARG A 133 -3.13 6.06 28.22
C ARG A 133 -2.47 4.76 28.63
N ALA A 134 -3.23 3.68 28.84
CA ALA A 134 -2.71 2.35 29.10
C ALA A 134 -2.36 1.65 27.79
N LEU A 135 -1.08 1.46 27.52
CA LEU A 135 -0.58 0.81 26.31
C LEU A 135 -0.71 -0.71 26.42
N ASP A 136 -1.43 -1.34 25.49
CA ASP A 136 -1.29 -2.77 25.23
C ASP A 136 -0.02 -2.97 24.37
N THR A 137 0.97 -3.67 24.89
CA THR A 137 2.26 -3.88 24.22
C THR A 137 2.17 -4.82 23.02
N GLU A 138 1.13 -5.62 22.94
CA GLU A 138 0.94 -6.61 21.87
C GLU A 138 -0.06 -6.14 20.79
N SER A 139 -1.03 -5.24 21.12
CA SER A 139 -2.01 -4.72 20.17
C SER A 139 -2.20 -3.21 20.35
N ASN A 140 -1.74 -2.42 19.37
CA ASN A 140 -1.72 -0.96 19.47
C ASN A 140 -1.58 -0.31 18.07
N ILE A 141 -1.12 0.95 17.99
CA ILE A 141 -0.89 1.66 16.72
C ILE A 141 0.23 1.01 15.88
N GLN A 142 1.21 0.32 16.51
CA GLN A 142 2.34 -0.30 15.82
C GLN A 142 2.05 -1.76 15.42
N PHE A 143 1.41 -2.50 16.31
CA PHE A 143 1.15 -3.94 16.18
C PHE A 143 -0.33 -4.23 16.00
N GLY A 144 -0.61 -5.27 15.22
CA GLY A 144 -1.93 -5.70 14.82
C GLY A 144 -2.11 -5.72 13.31
N GLU A 145 -3.19 -6.31 12.84
CA GLU A 145 -3.49 -6.48 11.43
C GLU A 145 -3.43 -5.15 10.65
N GLY A 146 -2.78 -5.17 9.49
CA GLY A 146 -2.50 -4.00 8.65
C GLY A 146 -1.27 -3.20 9.09
N GLY A 147 -0.61 -3.56 10.23
CA GLY A 147 0.58 -2.90 10.75
C GLY A 147 0.33 -1.44 11.14
N ALA A 148 1.39 -0.65 11.28
CA ALA A 148 1.30 0.77 11.65
C ALA A 148 0.54 1.63 10.63
N GLY A 149 0.44 1.15 9.38
CA GLY A 149 -0.27 1.84 8.29
C GLY A 149 -1.78 1.82 8.41
N ALA A 150 -2.39 0.85 9.11
CA ALA A 150 -3.85 0.69 9.18
C ALA A 150 -4.60 1.91 9.76
N PHE A 151 -3.94 2.72 10.57
CA PHE A 151 -4.50 3.96 11.15
C PHE A 151 -3.89 5.23 10.52
N SER A 152 -3.31 5.12 9.33
CA SER A 152 -2.85 6.24 8.53
C SER A 152 -3.88 6.60 7.47
N ASP A 153 -3.62 7.67 6.69
CA ASP A 153 -4.44 8.02 5.53
C ASP A 153 -4.29 7.05 4.33
N GLY A 154 -3.46 6.03 4.47
CA GLY A 154 -3.28 5.00 3.44
C GLY A 154 -2.65 5.52 2.16
N LYS A 155 -1.68 6.45 2.26
CA LYS A 155 -0.88 6.88 1.11
C LYS A 155 -0.14 5.70 0.50
N LEU A 156 -0.29 5.52 -0.81
CA LEU A 156 0.28 4.40 -1.57
C LEU A 156 1.45 4.85 -2.47
N ASN A 157 2.08 5.98 -2.13
CA ASN A 157 3.21 6.49 -2.89
C ASN A 157 4.45 5.60 -2.66
N THR A 158 5.13 5.26 -3.74
CA THR A 158 6.37 4.49 -3.69
C THR A 158 7.46 5.15 -4.53
N GLY A 159 8.72 5.00 -4.12
CA GLY A 159 9.89 5.41 -4.91
C GLY A 159 10.38 4.35 -5.90
N THR A 160 9.74 3.18 -5.95
CA THR A 160 10.09 2.12 -6.89
C THR A 160 9.27 2.22 -8.18
N HIS A 161 9.89 1.80 -9.30
CA HIS A 161 9.23 1.63 -10.60
C HIS A 161 8.98 0.15 -10.92
N ASP A 162 8.96 -0.71 -9.91
CA ASP A 162 8.70 -2.14 -10.08
C ASP A 162 7.28 -2.38 -10.61
N LYS A 163 7.18 -3.19 -11.65
CA LYS A 163 5.89 -3.54 -12.28
C LYS A 163 4.92 -4.25 -11.33
N ARG A 164 5.43 -4.91 -10.29
CA ARG A 164 4.63 -5.56 -9.23
C ARG A 164 3.85 -4.55 -8.39
N GLY A 165 4.30 -3.28 -8.32
CA GLY A 165 3.56 -2.23 -7.62
C GLY A 165 2.12 -2.07 -8.12
N ARG A 166 1.90 -2.25 -9.45
CA ARG A 166 0.54 -2.19 -10.00
C ARG A 166 -0.34 -3.36 -9.57
N GLN A 167 0.25 -4.55 -9.38
CA GLN A 167 -0.47 -5.71 -8.81
C GLN A 167 -0.96 -5.41 -7.40
N VAL A 168 -0.12 -4.78 -6.57
CA VAL A 168 -0.51 -4.38 -5.21
C VAL A 168 -1.74 -3.47 -5.22
N LEU A 169 -1.80 -2.48 -6.14
CA LEU A 169 -2.97 -1.60 -6.26
C LEU A 169 -4.23 -2.36 -6.69
N HIS A 170 -4.11 -3.28 -7.65
CA HIS A 170 -5.24 -4.13 -8.08
C HIS A 170 -5.72 -5.06 -6.96
N ASP A 171 -4.81 -5.65 -6.20
CA ASP A 171 -5.16 -6.50 -5.06
C ASP A 171 -5.88 -5.69 -3.97
N LEU A 172 -5.45 -4.46 -3.71
CA LEU A 172 -6.13 -3.57 -2.78
C LEU A 172 -7.56 -3.22 -3.26
N VAL A 173 -7.74 -2.94 -4.56
CA VAL A 173 -9.08 -2.71 -5.13
C VAL A 173 -9.94 -3.97 -5.01
N GLN A 174 -9.40 -5.14 -5.34
CA GLN A 174 -10.10 -6.41 -5.16
C GLN A 174 -10.47 -6.67 -3.69
N ALA A 175 -9.66 -6.17 -2.75
CA ALA A 175 -9.89 -6.23 -1.32
C ALA A 175 -10.85 -5.14 -0.80
N GLY A 176 -11.39 -4.27 -1.65
CA GLY A 176 -12.39 -3.25 -1.29
C GLY A 176 -11.86 -1.80 -1.24
N ALA A 177 -10.61 -1.56 -1.63
CA ALA A 177 -10.14 -0.19 -1.81
C ALA A 177 -10.83 0.49 -3.02
N PRO A 178 -10.92 1.83 -3.05
CA PRO A 178 -11.55 2.54 -4.15
C PRO A 178 -10.76 2.40 -5.46
N ASP A 179 -11.47 2.26 -6.59
CA ASP A 179 -10.87 2.08 -7.93
C ASP A 179 -9.96 3.23 -8.36
N GLU A 180 -10.19 4.42 -7.77
CA GLU A 180 -9.42 5.63 -8.06
C GLU A 180 -7.93 5.47 -7.80
N ILE A 181 -7.52 4.58 -6.90
CA ILE A 181 -6.09 4.32 -6.64
C ILE A 181 -5.36 3.77 -7.87
N LEU A 182 -6.07 3.21 -8.85
CA LEU A 182 -5.47 2.67 -10.07
C LEU A 182 -5.02 3.75 -11.06
N TRP A 183 -5.62 4.95 -10.99
CA TRP A 183 -5.35 6.02 -11.94
C TRP A 183 -4.93 7.36 -11.30
N GLN A 184 -5.06 7.52 -10.00
CA GLN A 184 -4.51 8.69 -9.31
C GLN A 184 -2.98 8.67 -9.33
N ALA A 185 -2.34 9.80 -9.62
CA ALA A 185 -0.88 9.91 -9.61
C ALA A 185 -0.27 9.81 -8.20
N LYS A 186 -1.05 10.19 -7.19
CA LYS A 186 -0.71 10.09 -5.76
C LYS A 186 -1.87 9.37 -5.05
N PRO A 187 -1.96 8.05 -5.18
CA PRO A 187 -3.09 7.30 -4.65
C PRO A 187 -3.06 7.24 -3.12
N HIS A 188 -4.23 7.34 -2.51
CA HIS A 188 -4.47 7.06 -1.09
C HIS A 188 -5.83 6.40 -0.92
N ILE A 189 -5.96 5.53 0.08
CA ILE A 189 -7.20 4.78 0.31
C ILE A 189 -8.16 5.58 1.20
N GLY A 190 -7.62 6.30 2.17
CA GLY A 190 -8.38 6.96 3.24
C GLY A 190 -8.42 6.13 4.52
N THR A 191 -8.44 6.83 5.66
CA THR A 191 -8.44 6.21 7.00
C THR A 191 -9.71 5.41 7.31
N ASP A 192 -10.81 5.76 6.67
CA ASP A 192 -12.12 5.13 6.81
C ASP A 192 -12.22 3.80 6.04
N ARG A 193 -11.56 3.67 4.90
CA ARG A 193 -11.64 2.50 4.00
C ARG A 193 -10.46 1.54 4.13
N LEU A 194 -9.35 2.01 4.67
CA LEU A 194 -8.13 1.18 4.77
C LEU A 194 -8.33 -0.07 5.65
N PRO A 195 -9.04 -0.02 6.80
CA PRO A 195 -9.34 -1.20 7.59
C PRO A 195 -10.10 -2.28 6.80
N ASP A 196 -11.10 -1.87 5.99
CA ASP A 196 -11.89 -2.80 5.17
C ASP A 196 -11.03 -3.44 4.07
N ALA A 197 -10.15 -2.67 3.42
CA ALA A 197 -9.22 -3.22 2.43
C ALA A 197 -8.21 -4.20 3.07
N VAL A 198 -7.75 -3.93 4.29
CA VAL A 198 -6.88 -4.85 5.05
C VAL A 198 -7.63 -6.16 5.36
N LYS A 199 -8.87 -6.06 5.83
CA LYS A 199 -9.75 -7.22 6.06
C LYS A 199 -9.98 -8.02 4.77
N GLY A 200 -10.25 -7.33 3.66
CA GLY A 200 -10.41 -7.97 2.36
C GLY A 200 -9.16 -8.75 1.91
N LEU A 201 -7.95 -8.24 2.15
CA LEU A 201 -6.71 -8.99 1.90
C LEU A 201 -6.64 -10.27 2.73
N ARG A 202 -7.01 -10.22 4.02
CA ARG A 202 -7.10 -11.41 4.88
C ARG A 202 -8.08 -12.43 4.30
N GLU A 203 -9.27 -11.99 3.91
CA GLU A 203 -10.30 -12.86 3.33
C GLU A 203 -9.81 -13.52 2.04
N MET A 204 -9.06 -12.80 1.21
CA MET A 204 -8.42 -13.37 0.02
C MET A 204 -7.39 -14.44 0.39
N ILE A 205 -6.58 -14.24 1.44
CA ILE A 205 -5.62 -15.26 1.92
C ILE A 205 -6.36 -16.52 2.36
N LEU A 206 -7.43 -16.38 3.16
CA LEU A 206 -8.25 -17.49 3.65
C LEU A 206 -8.93 -18.23 2.50
N ALA A 207 -9.48 -17.51 1.52
CA ALA A 207 -10.14 -18.11 0.33
C ALA A 207 -9.18 -18.94 -0.52
N HIS A 208 -7.87 -18.67 -0.45
CA HIS A 208 -6.84 -19.45 -1.15
C HIS A 208 -6.16 -20.50 -0.24
N GLY A 209 -6.79 -20.89 0.89
CA GLY A 209 -6.31 -21.93 1.78
C GLY A 209 -5.23 -21.52 2.78
N GLY A 210 -4.91 -20.23 2.87
CA GLY A 210 -4.05 -19.70 3.95
C GLY A 210 -4.76 -19.73 5.30
N GLU A 211 -3.99 -19.54 6.36
CA GLU A 211 -4.46 -19.43 7.74
C GLU A 211 -3.93 -18.14 8.36
N VAL A 212 -4.71 -17.47 9.19
CA VAL A 212 -4.28 -16.27 9.91
C VAL A 212 -4.52 -16.48 11.41
N ARG A 213 -3.46 -16.31 12.21
CA ARG A 213 -3.47 -16.45 13.67
C ARG A 213 -3.19 -15.09 14.30
N PHE A 214 -4.20 -14.49 14.90
CA PHE A 214 -4.08 -13.27 15.69
C PHE A 214 -3.67 -13.58 17.13
N ARG A 215 -3.20 -12.54 17.85
CA ARG A 215 -2.70 -12.63 19.21
C ARG A 215 -1.69 -13.76 19.39
N THR A 216 -0.94 -14.02 18.32
CA THR A 216 0.04 -15.10 18.21
C THR A 216 1.41 -14.50 17.90
N LYS A 217 2.27 -14.50 18.89
CA LYS A 217 3.60 -13.88 18.83
C LYS A 217 4.67 -14.91 18.56
N LEU A 218 5.53 -14.66 17.58
CA LEU A 218 6.77 -15.41 17.39
C LEU A 218 7.73 -15.06 18.52
N THR A 219 8.13 -16.06 19.33
CA THR A 219 9.00 -15.89 20.50
C THR A 219 10.37 -16.51 20.31
N ASP A 220 10.51 -17.52 19.44
CA ASP A 220 11.79 -18.15 19.17
C ASP A 220 11.81 -18.87 17.80
N ILE A 221 13.02 -19.20 17.35
CA ILE A 221 13.32 -19.92 16.10
C ILE A 221 14.24 -21.09 16.43
N GLU A 222 13.83 -22.31 16.11
CA GLU A 222 14.63 -23.51 16.33
C GLU A 222 15.41 -23.87 15.07
N LEU A 223 16.73 -23.87 15.17
CA LEU A 223 17.64 -24.21 14.08
C LEU A 223 18.36 -25.53 14.40
N SER A 224 18.54 -26.38 13.40
CA SER A 224 19.37 -27.58 13.48
C SER A 224 20.14 -27.76 12.19
N GLY A 225 21.48 -27.86 12.31
CA GLY A 225 22.36 -27.95 11.14
C GLY A 225 22.27 -26.75 10.19
N GLY A 226 21.98 -25.55 10.72
CA GLY A 226 21.82 -24.32 9.91
C GLY A 226 20.49 -24.20 9.20
N ALA A 227 19.56 -25.14 9.37
CA ALA A 227 18.22 -25.12 8.79
C ALA A 227 17.14 -24.87 9.84
N LEU A 228 16.07 -24.15 9.47
CA LEU A 228 14.88 -23.97 10.29
C LEU A 228 14.19 -25.33 10.52
N ARG A 229 13.76 -25.59 11.75
CA ARG A 229 13.01 -26.80 12.14
C ARG A 229 11.65 -26.49 12.73
N ALA A 230 11.59 -25.45 13.56
CA ALA A 230 10.34 -25.01 14.16
C ALA A 230 10.42 -23.52 14.53
N VAL A 231 9.27 -22.95 14.78
CA VAL A 231 9.10 -21.64 15.40
C VAL A 231 8.34 -21.82 16.73
N ARG A 232 8.69 -21.04 17.75
CA ARG A 232 7.94 -21.01 19.01
C ARG A 232 6.99 -19.83 19.00
N LEU A 233 5.76 -20.12 19.39
CA LEU A 233 4.65 -19.19 19.35
C LEU A 233 4.07 -19.02 20.75
N ALA A 234 3.82 -17.79 21.16
CA ALA A 234 3.06 -17.49 22.37
C ALA A 234 1.64 -17.04 21.99
N HIS A 235 0.64 -17.71 22.57
CA HIS A 235 -0.77 -17.41 22.39
C HIS A 235 -1.54 -17.70 23.69
N GLY A 236 -2.33 -16.74 24.19
CA GLY A 236 -3.17 -16.93 25.39
C GLY A 236 -2.42 -17.36 26.64
N GLY A 237 -1.13 -17.01 26.79
CA GLY A 237 -0.28 -17.41 27.91
C GLY A 237 0.38 -18.80 27.75
N ALA A 238 0.05 -19.55 26.72
CA ALA A 238 0.70 -20.80 26.33
C ALA A 238 1.81 -20.57 25.32
N VAL A 239 2.81 -21.44 25.32
CA VAL A 239 3.87 -21.48 24.31
C VAL A 239 3.81 -22.83 23.60
N GLU A 240 3.72 -22.81 22.27
CA GLU A 240 3.73 -23.99 21.42
C GLU A 240 4.88 -23.95 20.41
N ALA A 241 5.30 -25.12 19.95
CA ALA A 241 6.23 -25.25 18.83
C ALA A 241 5.42 -25.60 17.57
N LEU A 242 5.67 -24.86 16.49
CA LEU A 242 5.13 -25.13 15.16
C LEU A 242 6.28 -25.56 14.25
N GLU A 243 6.23 -26.78 13.74
CA GLU A 243 7.20 -27.26 12.75
C GLU A 243 7.16 -26.37 11.50
N ALA A 244 8.33 -25.93 11.06
CA ALA A 244 8.49 -25.08 9.88
C ALA A 244 9.88 -25.25 9.27
N ASP A 245 9.94 -25.27 7.94
CA ASP A 245 11.20 -25.26 7.17
C ASP A 245 11.43 -23.93 6.45
N SER A 246 10.41 -23.06 6.46
CA SER A 246 10.43 -21.76 5.80
C SER A 246 9.71 -20.70 6.64
N LEU A 247 10.36 -19.55 6.84
CA LEU A 247 9.86 -18.42 7.63
C LEU A 247 10.14 -17.11 6.89
N ILE A 248 9.08 -16.33 6.68
CA ILE A 248 9.19 -14.95 6.20
C ILE A 248 8.98 -14.01 7.39
N LEU A 249 9.99 -13.19 7.68
CA LEU A 249 9.94 -12.20 8.76
C LEU A 249 9.46 -10.85 8.19
N ALA A 250 8.26 -10.45 8.57
CA ALA A 250 7.62 -9.20 8.15
C ALA A 250 7.10 -8.38 9.36
N ALA A 251 7.78 -8.50 10.50
CA ALA A 251 7.35 -7.99 11.82
C ALA A 251 7.46 -6.46 11.99
N GLY A 252 7.92 -5.73 10.96
CA GLY A 252 8.14 -4.30 11.02
C GLY A 252 9.34 -3.89 11.88
N HIS A 253 9.63 -2.60 11.93
CA HIS A 253 10.83 -2.09 12.62
C HIS A 253 10.68 -1.98 14.15
N SER A 254 9.46 -2.04 14.67
CA SER A 254 9.18 -1.86 16.10
C SER A 254 9.31 -3.14 16.94
N ALA A 255 9.43 -4.31 16.32
CA ALA A 255 9.59 -5.59 16.97
C ALA A 255 11.04 -5.80 17.47
N ARG A 256 11.49 -4.97 18.42
CA ARG A 256 12.90 -4.91 18.89
C ARG A 256 13.36 -6.23 19.49
N GLU A 257 12.50 -6.91 20.23
CA GLU A 257 12.78 -8.22 20.81
C GLU A 257 13.07 -9.29 19.76
N LEU A 258 12.42 -9.20 18.59
CA LEU A 258 12.70 -10.11 17.49
C LEU A 258 14.09 -9.86 16.88
N PHE A 259 14.54 -8.61 16.77
CA PHE A 259 15.90 -8.32 16.32
C PHE A 259 16.95 -8.83 17.32
N ALA A 260 16.70 -8.70 18.63
CA ALA A 260 17.57 -9.26 19.65
C ALA A 260 17.65 -10.78 19.53
N LEU A 261 16.51 -11.46 19.40
CA LEU A 261 16.42 -12.90 19.17
C LEU A 261 17.19 -13.33 17.92
N LEU A 262 17.00 -12.66 16.79
CA LEU A 262 17.70 -12.98 15.54
C LEU A 262 19.22 -12.91 15.71
N LYS A 263 19.70 -11.87 16.42
CA LYS A 263 21.13 -11.72 16.74
C LYS A 263 21.63 -12.88 17.61
N GLU A 264 20.88 -13.26 18.63
CA GLU A 264 21.22 -14.41 19.52
C GLU A 264 21.25 -15.73 18.74
N ARG A 265 20.39 -15.88 17.72
CA ARG A 265 20.35 -17.04 16.82
C ARG A 265 21.39 -16.98 15.70
N GLY A 266 22.30 -16.01 15.73
CA GLY A 266 23.45 -15.92 14.83
C GLY A 266 23.17 -15.17 13.51
N ALA A 267 22.03 -14.47 13.37
CA ALA A 267 21.79 -13.63 12.22
C ALA A 267 22.73 -12.43 12.21
N GLN A 268 23.33 -12.15 11.06
CA GLN A 268 24.14 -10.96 10.85
C GLN A 268 23.24 -9.74 10.76
N LEU A 269 23.44 -8.75 11.62
CA LEU A 269 22.71 -7.48 11.61
C LEU A 269 23.67 -6.33 11.36
N GLU A 270 23.27 -5.41 10.51
CA GLU A 270 24.00 -4.20 10.18
C GLU A 270 23.21 -2.96 10.59
N GLN A 271 23.93 -1.94 11.06
CA GLN A 271 23.32 -0.63 11.32
C GLN A 271 22.96 0.03 10.00
N LYS A 272 21.74 0.58 9.92
CA LYS A 272 21.27 1.31 8.75
C LYS A 272 20.77 2.69 9.17
N ALA A 273 21.21 3.71 8.43
CA ALA A 273 20.70 5.07 8.61
C ALA A 273 19.18 5.12 8.38
N PHE A 274 18.48 5.93 9.15
CA PHE A 274 17.07 6.20 9.01
C PHE A 274 16.80 7.70 9.13
N SER A 275 15.63 8.13 8.65
CA SER A 275 15.21 9.52 8.78
C SER A 275 14.68 9.79 10.18
N MET A 276 15.13 10.89 10.78
CA MET A 276 14.65 11.40 12.06
C MET A 276 14.18 12.85 11.88
N GLY A 277 13.11 13.22 12.52
CA GLY A 277 12.58 14.58 12.39
C GLY A 277 11.50 14.88 13.42
N VAL A 278 10.83 15.99 13.21
CA VAL A 278 9.73 16.48 14.02
C VAL A 278 8.42 16.40 13.22
N ARG A 279 7.31 16.24 13.92
CA ARG A 279 5.98 16.37 13.33
C ARG A 279 5.60 17.84 13.24
N CYS A 280 5.23 18.29 12.04
CA CYS A 280 4.66 19.62 11.81
C CYS A 280 3.17 19.47 11.51
N GLU A 281 2.35 20.34 12.07
CA GLU A 281 0.92 20.40 11.79
C GLU A 281 0.55 21.83 11.36
N HIS A 282 -0.27 21.93 10.32
CA HIS A 282 -0.83 23.21 9.87
C HIS A 282 -2.25 23.02 9.32
N PRO A 283 -3.06 24.09 9.31
CA PRO A 283 -4.36 24.03 8.68
C PRO A 283 -4.26 23.66 7.20
N GLN A 284 -5.03 22.66 6.76
CA GLN A 284 -5.05 22.20 5.36
C GLN A 284 -5.37 23.34 4.40
N GLU A 285 -6.25 24.25 4.82
CA GLU A 285 -6.63 25.41 4.00
C GLU A 285 -5.44 26.30 3.61
N VAL A 286 -4.47 26.48 4.50
CA VAL A 286 -3.24 27.26 4.20
C VAL A 286 -2.47 26.59 3.06
N ILE A 287 -2.32 25.27 3.11
CA ILE A 287 -1.62 24.52 2.08
C ILE A 287 -2.41 24.53 0.77
N SER A 288 -3.73 24.27 0.84
CA SER A 288 -4.60 24.27 -0.35
C SER A 288 -4.59 25.63 -1.06
N ARG A 289 -4.67 26.74 -0.32
CA ARG A 289 -4.56 28.09 -0.90
C ARG A 289 -3.17 28.35 -1.50
N ALA A 290 -2.11 27.93 -0.83
CA ALA A 290 -0.74 28.09 -1.33
C ALA A 290 -0.52 27.28 -2.62
N GLN A 291 -1.10 26.10 -2.76
CA GLN A 291 -0.95 25.23 -3.92
C GLN A 291 -1.92 25.57 -5.06
N TYR A 292 -3.20 25.82 -4.76
CA TYR A 292 -4.27 25.92 -5.76
C TYR A 292 -4.80 27.36 -5.98
N GLY A 293 -4.36 28.34 -5.18
CA GLY A 293 -4.82 29.73 -5.29
C GLY A 293 -6.34 29.85 -5.14
N ALA A 294 -6.99 30.50 -6.08
CA ALA A 294 -8.46 30.69 -6.08
C ALA A 294 -9.25 29.36 -6.21
N PHE A 295 -8.61 28.28 -6.68
CA PHE A 295 -9.25 26.97 -6.83
C PHE A 295 -9.20 26.11 -5.59
N ALA A 296 -8.65 26.61 -4.45
CA ALA A 296 -8.44 25.82 -3.24
C ALA A 296 -9.70 25.14 -2.68
N ALA A 297 -10.87 25.73 -2.90
CA ALA A 297 -12.16 25.17 -2.45
C ALA A 297 -12.85 24.30 -3.52
N HIS A 298 -12.22 24.06 -4.66
CA HIS A 298 -12.85 23.32 -5.76
C HIS A 298 -12.98 21.82 -5.39
N PRO A 299 -14.20 21.24 -5.44
CA PRO A 299 -14.47 19.90 -4.92
C PRO A 299 -13.70 18.78 -5.65
N ALA A 300 -13.33 18.99 -6.91
CA ALA A 300 -12.59 18.02 -7.70
C ALA A 300 -11.09 17.88 -7.32
N LEU A 301 -10.53 18.83 -6.54
CA LEU A 301 -9.09 18.87 -6.24
C LEU A 301 -8.71 18.08 -4.98
N GLY A 302 -9.57 18.04 -3.96
CA GLY A 302 -9.24 17.47 -2.66
C GLY A 302 -8.16 18.28 -1.91
N ALA A 303 -7.60 17.67 -0.87
CA ALA A 303 -6.53 18.26 -0.07
C ALA A 303 -5.23 18.40 -0.88
N ALA A 304 -4.61 19.59 -0.83
CA ALA A 304 -3.31 19.78 -1.45
C ALA A 304 -2.19 19.17 -0.59
N ASP A 305 -1.19 18.64 -1.25
CA ASP A 305 0.06 18.18 -0.65
C ASP A 305 1.25 19.05 -1.12
N TYR A 306 2.38 18.94 -0.42
CA TYR A 306 3.61 19.57 -0.87
C TYR A 306 4.85 18.71 -0.55
N ARG A 307 5.92 18.96 -1.28
CA ARG A 307 7.20 18.31 -1.06
C ARG A 307 8.31 19.37 -1.14
N LEU A 308 9.07 19.47 -0.06
CA LEU A 308 10.27 20.32 0.02
C LEU A 308 11.48 19.44 0.34
N ALA A 309 12.62 19.79 -0.21
CA ALA A 309 13.89 19.16 0.11
C ALA A 309 15.01 20.21 0.01
N VAL A 310 15.94 20.18 0.94
CA VAL A 310 17.13 21.01 0.94
C VAL A 310 18.33 20.17 1.35
N HIS A 311 19.47 20.43 0.74
CA HIS A 311 20.75 19.85 1.15
C HIS A 311 21.53 20.92 1.95
N LEU A 312 21.93 20.54 3.15
CA LEU A 312 22.71 21.40 4.02
C LEU A 312 24.20 21.41 3.57
N PRO A 313 24.99 22.42 3.95
CA PRO A 313 26.41 22.49 3.59
C PRO A 313 27.26 21.30 4.07
N ASP A 314 26.81 20.61 5.13
CA ASP A 314 27.46 19.43 5.69
C ASP A 314 27.06 18.12 4.98
N GLY A 315 26.29 18.19 3.87
CA GLY A 315 25.87 17.06 3.07
C GLY A 315 24.58 16.36 3.56
N ARG A 316 24.01 16.78 4.70
CA ARG A 316 22.74 16.23 5.18
C ARG A 316 21.56 16.71 4.34
N GLY A 317 20.64 15.82 4.05
CA GLY A 317 19.35 16.14 3.44
C GLY A 317 18.28 16.41 4.50
N VAL A 318 17.56 17.53 4.37
CA VAL A 318 16.34 17.81 5.14
C VAL A 318 15.17 17.87 4.17
N TYR A 319 14.08 17.18 4.48
CA TYR A 319 12.95 17.07 3.55
C TYR A 319 11.63 16.88 4.30
N THR A 320 10.54 17.30 3.65
CA THR A 320 9.19 17.00 4.12
C THR A 320 8.83 15.55 3.76
N PHE A 321 8.11 14.91 4.65
CA PHE A 321 7.63 13.53 4.48
C PHE A 321 6.18 13.44 4.88
N CYS A 322 5.34 12.77 4.09
CA CYS A 322 3.90 12.61 4.31
C CYS A 322 3.11 13.94 4.44
N MET A 323 3.47 14.97 3.63
CA MET A 323 2.78 16.26 3.63
C MET A 323 1.75 16.31 2.52
#